data_e2742fe3487f011c4c70f819e160f986
#
_entry.id   e2742fe3487f011c4c70f819e160f986
#
_cell.length_a   1.000
_cell.length_b   1.000
_cell.length_c   1.000
_cell.angle_alpha   90.00
_cell.angle_beta   90.00
_cell.angle_gamma   90.00
#
_symmetry.space_group_name_H-M   'P 1'
#
loop_
_entity.id
_entity.type
_entity.pdbx_description
1 polymer ?
#
loop_
_entity_poly.entity_id
_entity_poly.type
_entity_poly.pdbx_seq_one_letter_code
_entity_poly.pdbx_strand_id
1 'polypeptide(L)'
;MITEAFFQLLQFLGYFVAIGAVGFRFGIVRRVRGMSPEAKTILSPDKAALLGVVGVILLGVSYLGGPYVASLTHGKSFVASLPKNLPAFELKMALLGLALIGFLLVRAWSSVGWILAAVGVLVAVLQPVYTGRLAGKVNAVHILATSTWLGTLLVLTLIGIRGVIKSSSPGTQRAELVSELVNSFSPLALTAATIVALTGLTTAWLHLKRWSSLWTTGYGMTLVIKLCLVVVVVMLGAWNWRRVRPSLGGEGSEETIHRSATWELTFGGLVLIVTSVLVSLPSPK
;
A
#
# COMPACT_ATOMS: atom_id res chain seq x y z
N MET A 1 -2.80 22.79 6.38
CA MET A 1 -3.48 21.98 5.35
C MET A 1 -2.52 21.33 4.35
N ILE A 2 -1.79 22.09 3.50
CA ILE A 2 -0.87 21.51 2.49
C ILE A 2 0.22 20.63 3.15
N THR A 3 0.89 21.16 4.17
CA THR A 3 1.93 20.43 4.91
C THR A 3 1.39 19.15 5.54
N GLU A 4 0.19 19.18 6.09
CA GLU A 4 -0.48 18.05 6.69
C GLU A 4 -0.85 17.00 5.64
N ALA A 5 -1.44 17.40 4.52
CA ALA A 5 -1.73 16.52 3.39
C ALA A 5 -0.46 15.87 2.83
N PHE A 6 0.66 16.60 2.80
CA PHE A 6 1.95 16.06 2.37
C PHE A 6 2.43 14.93 3.29
N PHE A 7 2.43 15.12 4.62
CA PHE A 7 2.82 14.05 5.54
C PHE A 7 1.84 12.88 5.53
N GLN A 8 0.54 13.13 5.35
CA GLN A 8 -0.44 12.05 5.14
C GLN A 8 -0.15 11.25 3.85
N LEU A 9 0.23 11.92 2.76
CA LEU A 9 0.62 11.24 1.52
C LEU A 9 1.86 10.36 1.74
N LEU A 10 2.90 10.87 2.42
CA LEU A 10 4.08 10.08 2.76
C LEU A 10 3.73 8.86 3.62
N GLN A 11 2.81 9.02 4.56
CA GLN A 11 2.33 7.92 5.40
C GLN A 11 1.65 6.82 4.58
N PHE A 12 0.75 7.20 3.67
CA PHE A 12 0.07 6.23 2.80
C PHE A 12 1.05 5.53 1.87
N LEU A 13 1.94 6.28 1.21
CA LEU A 13 2.99 5.71 0.36
C LEU A 13 3.90 4.77 1.15
N GLY A 14 4.29 5.16 2.36
CA GLY A 14 5.10 4.32 3.23
C GLY A 14 4.44 2.98 3.56
N TYR A 15 3.16 2.99 3.96
CA TYR A 15 2.42 1.74 4.18
C TYR A 15 2.26 0.93 2.89
N PHE A 16 1.96 1.57 1.76
CA PHE A 16 1.83 0.87 0.47
C PHE A 16 3.10 0.12 0.10
N VAL A 17 4.24 0.77 0.21
CA VAL A 17 5.51 0.16 -0.19
C VAL A 17 5.94 -0.90 0.82
N ALA A 18 5.85 -0.64 2.13
CA ALA A 18 6.28 -1.58 3.16
C ALA A 18 5.38 -2.83 3.24
N ILE A 19 4.04 -2.64 3.28
CA ILE A 19 3.08 -3.75 3.30
C ILE A 19 3.07 -4.47 1.95
N GLY A 20 3.21 -3.72 0.84
CA GLY A 20 3.33 -4.28 -0.49
C GLY A 20 4.53 -5.23 -0.63
N ALA A 21 5.70 -4.89 -0.06
CA ALA A 21 6.86 -5.75 -0.03
C ALA A 21 6.59 -7.06 0.74
N VAL A 22 5.92 -6.95 1.90
CA VAL A 22 5.49 -8.12 2.70
C VAL A 22 4.49 -8.98 1.93
N GLY A 23 3.46 -8.37 1.33
CA GLY A 23 2.46 -9.04 0.51
C GLY A 23 3.06 -9.74 -0.70
N PHE A 24 4.00 -9.10 -1.39
CA PHE A 24 4.74 -9.72 -2.49
C PHE A 24 5.52 -10.94 -2.03
N ARG A 25 6.23 -10.85 -0.91
CA ARG A 25 7.04 -11.95 -0.38
C ARG A 25 6.19 -13.15 0.02
N PHE A 26 5.15 -12.93 0.82
CA PHE A 26 4.34 -14.02 1.39
C PHE A 26 3.19 -14.45 0.48
N GLY A 27 2.59 -13.54 -0.26
CA GLY A 27 1.45 -13.82 -1.14
C GLY A 27 1.85 -14.35 -2.51
N ILE A 28 2.97 -13.91 -3.06
CA ILE A 28 3.37 -14.23 -4.44
C ILE A 28 4.62 -15.11 -4.48
N VAL A 29 5.77 -14.59 -4.01
CA VAL A 29 7.07 -15.27 -4.16
C VAL A 29 7.06 -16.66 -3.53
N ARG A 30 6.36 -16.84 -2.41
CA ARG A 30 6.26 -18.16 -1.74
C ARG A 30 5.55 -19.21 -2.60
N ARG A 31 4.59 -18.79 -3.41
CA ARG A 31 3.82 -19.69 -4.29
C ARG A 31 4.58 -20.04 -5.56
N VAL A 32 5.27 -19.05 -6.16
CA VAL A 32 6.00 -19.17 -7.42
C VAL A 32 7.34 -19.90 -7.25
N ARG A 33 8.00 -19.83 -6.09
CA ARG A 33 9.31 -20.46 -5.84
C ARG A 33 9.36 -21.97 -6.02
N GLY A 34 8.23 -22.66 -6.06
CA GLY A 34 8.18 -24.11 -6.28
C GLY A 34 8.49 -24.56 -7.70
N MET A 35 8.51 -23.62 -8.70
CA MET A 35 8.36 -23.97 -10.10
C MET A 35 9.59 -23.81 -10.99
N SER A 36 10.45 -22.81 -10.82
CA SER A 36 11.68 -22.73 -11.64
C SER A 36 12.89 -22.13 -10.94
N PRO A 37 14.12 -22.61 -11.27
CA PRO A 37 15.36 -22.00 -10.77
C PRO A 37 15.54 -20.55 -11.20
N GLU A 38 15.05 -20.16 -12.37
CA GLU A 38 15.14 -18.83 -12.95
C GLU A 38 14.24 -17.82 -12.21
N ALA A 39 13.03 -18.24 -11.82
CA ALA A 39 12.15 -17.42 -11.00
C ALA A 39 12.81 -16.98 -9.69
N LYS A 40 13.70 -17.80 -9.12
CA LYS A 40 14.45 -17.47 -7.88
C LYS A 40 15.41 -16.29 -8.10
N THR A 41 16.02 -16.20 -9.25
CA THR A 41 16.98 -15.14 -9.59
C THR A 41 16.27 -13.82 -9.95
N ILE A 42 15.17 -13.93 -10.69
CA ILE A 42 14.37 -12.77 -11.13
C ILE A 42 13.61 -12.14 -9.92
N LEU A 43 13.01 -12.98 -9.08
CA LEU A 43 12.23 -12.57 -7.92
C LEU A 43 13.10 -12.40 -6.67
N SER A 44 14.24 -11.74 -6.81
CA SER A 44 15.17 -11.50 -5.71
C SER A 44 14.47 -10.88 -4.49
N PRO A 45 14.52 -11.54 -3.32
CA PRO A 45 13.92 -11.02 -2.10
C PRO A 45 14.58 -9.72 -1.63
N ASP A 46 15.83 -9.48 -1.99
CA ASP A 46 16.60 -8.31 -1.57
C ASP A 46 16.03 -7.00 -2.15
N LYS A 47 15.61 -7.02 -3.43
CA LYS A 47 14.98 -5.84 -4.07
C LYS A 47 13.65 -5.47 -3.41
N ALA A 48 12.85 -6.47 -3.06
CA ALA A 48 11.58 -6.22 -2.37
C ALA A 48 11.82 -5.73 -0.94
N ALA A 49 12.83 -6.25 -0.24
CA ALA A 49 13.22 -5.76 1.08
C ALA A 49 13.72 -4.31 1.03
N LEU A 50 14.48 -3.92 0.01
CA LEU A 50 14.92 -2.54 -0.19
C LEU A 50 13.73 -1.59 -0.36
N LEU A 51 12.71 -1.97 -1.13
CA LEU A 51 11.47 -1.20 -1.18
C LEU A 51 10.79 -1.12 0.19
N GLY A 52 10.78 -2.21 0.95
CA GLY A 52 10.28 -2.21 2.33
C GLY A 52 11.02 -1.20 3.22
N VAL A 53 12.34 -1.12 3.13
CA VAL A 53 13.17 -0.10 3.82
C VAL A 53 12.71 1.31 3.42
N VAL A 54 12.57 1.59 2.14
CA VAL A 54 12.07 2.89 1.64
C VAL A 54 10.70 3.20 2.24
N GLY A 55 9.78 2.22 2.25
CA GLY A 55 8.47 2.38 2.86
C GLY A 55 8.53 2.76 4.34
N VAL A 56 9.38 2.09 5.13
CA VAL A 56 9.55 2.40 6.56
C VAL A 56 10.19 3.78 6.76
N ILE A 57 11.15 4.18 5.94
CA ILE A 57 11.73 5.53 5.99
C ILE A 57 10.65 6.58 5.73
N LEU A 58 9.80 6.40 4.71
CA LEU A 58 8.68 7.30 4.42
C LEU A 58 7.72 7.42 5.62
N LEU A 59 7.43 6.32 6.31
CA LEU A 59 6.63 6.31 7.54
C LEU A 59 7.32 7.10 8.66
N GLY A 60 8.61 6.88 8.89
CA GLY A 60 9.40 7.63 9.87
C GLY A 60 9.38 9.14 9.59
N VAL A 61 9.64 9.53 8.34
CA VAL A 61 9.56 10.94 7.91
C VAL A 61 8.17 11.51 8.11
N SER A 62 7.12 10.75 7.82
CA SER A 62 5.75 11.21 8.02
C SER A 62 5.43 11.45 9.49
N TYR A 63 5.72 10.49 10.36
CA TYR A 63 5.38 10.57 11.78
C TYR A 63 6.23 11.58 12.57
N LEU A 64 7.48 11.80 12.18
CA LEU A 64 8.40 12.75 12.84
C LEU A 64 8.37 14.13 12.19
N GLY A 65 8.19 14.19 10.87
CA GLY A 65 8.24 15.43 10.10
C GLY A 65 7.10 16.40 10.42
N GLY A 66 5.88 15.90 10.62
CA GLY A 66 4.74 16.70 11.03
C GLY A 66 4.98 17.46 12.34
N PRO A 67 5.30 16.76 13.44
CA PRO A 67 5.69 17.39 14.71
C PRO A 67 6.89 18.33 14.59
N TYR A 68 7.90 17.97 13.78
CA TYR A 68 9.07 18.82 13.57
C TYR A 68 8.70 20.16 12.93
N VAL A 69 7.93 20.14 11.82
CA VAL A 69 7.47 21.38 11.18
C VAL A 69 6.57 22.17 12.10
N ALA A 70 5.68 21.53 12.87
CA ALA A 70 4.84 22.19 13.86
C ALA A 70 5.67 22.88 14.95
N SER A 71 6.77 22.27 15.40
CA SER A 71 7.70 22.90 16.37
C SER A 71 8.31 24.18 15.83
N LEU A 72 8.76 24.16 14.57
CA LEU A 72 9.37 25.33 13.91
C LEU A 72 8.36 26.47 13.70
N THR A 73 7.14 26.13 13.27
CA THR A 73 6.12 27.14 12.94
C THR A 73 5.47 27.77 14.16
N HIS A 74 5.38 27.07 15.28
CA HIS A 74 4.71 27.55 16.49
C HIS A 74 5.69 27.95 17.61
N GLY A 75 7.01 27.87 17.39
CA GLY A 75 8.03 28.18 18.39
C GLY A 75 7.99 27.28 19.63
N LYS A 76 7.44 26.06 19.51
CA LYS A 76 7.36 25.07 20.59
C LYS A 76 8.53 24.12 20.53
N SER A 77 8.91 23.50 21.66
CA SER A 77 9.87 22.39 21.63
C SER A 77 9.32 21.22 20.79
N PHE A 78 10.21 20.45 20.17
CA PHE A 78 9.81 19.26 19.41
C PHE A 78 8.97 18.29 20.24
N VAL A 79 9.39 18.07 21.51
CA VAL A 79 8.67 17.17 22.43
C VAL A 79 7.24 17.66 22.71
N ALA A 80 7.03 18.97 22.84
CA ALA A 80 5.70 19.55 23.02
C ALA A 80 4.81 19.47 21.76
N SER A 81 5.41 19.20 20.60
CA SER A 81 4.72 19.04 19.31
C SER A 81 4.38 17.58 19.00
N LEU A 82 4.86 16.62 19.80
CA LEU A 82 4.54 15.20 19.65
C LEU A 82 3.05 14.91 19.97
N PRO A 83 2.52 13.80 19.47
CA PRO A 83 1.15 13.39 19.79
C PRO A 83 0.91 13.27 21.30
N LYS A 84 -0.27 13.69 21.75
CA LYS A 84 -0.64 13.64 23.18
C LYS A 84 -0.57 12.24 23.80
N ASN A 85 -0.81 11.19 23.00
CA ASN A 85 -0.67 9.81 23.45
C ASN A 85 0.75 9.31 23.13
N LEU A 86 1.72 9.73 23.94
CA LEU A 86 3.12 9.36 23.80
C LEU A 86 3.36 7.84 23.81
N PRO A 87 2.78 7.02 24.72
CA PRO A 87 3.00 5.58 24.70
C PRO A 87 2.59 4.90 23.40
N ALA A 88 1.48 5.34 22.80
CA ALA A 88 1.04 4.81 21.52
C ALA A 88 1.96 5.23 20.37
N PHE A 89 2.52 6.44 20.43
CA PHE A 89 3.48 6.95 19.47
C PHE A 89 4.82 6.21 19.58
N GLU A 90 5.34 6.03 20.79
CA GLU A 90 6.58 5.31 21.07
C GLU A 90 6.49 3.86 20.61
N LEU A 91 5.39 3.17 20.92
CA LEU A 91 5.14 1.81 20.44
C LEU A 91 5.17 1.76 18.90
N LYS A 92 4.55 2.73 18.24
CA LYS A 92 4.56 2.81 16.77
C LYS A 92 5.96 2.99 16.21
N MET A 93 6.76 3.86 16.82
CA MET A 93 8.15 4.07 16.40
C MET A 93 9.00 2.81 16.65
N ALA A 94 8.83 2.13 17.77
CA ALA A 94 9.50 0.87 18.04
C ALA A 94 9.13 -0.22 17.02
N LEU A 95 7.86 -0.33 16.64
CA LEU A 95 7.38 -1.27 15.61
C LEU A 95 7.96 -0.95 14.22
N LEU A 96 8.04 0.33 13.86
CA LEU A 96 8.68 0.75 12.61
C LEU A 96 10.20 0.48 12.65
N GLY A 97 10.86 0.69 13.80
CA GLY A 97 12.24 0.29 14.02
C GLY A 97 12.44 -1.22 13.85
N LEU A 98 11.56 -2.03 14.44
CA LEU A 98 11.55 -3.48 14.26
C LEU A 98 11.40 -3.87 12.78
N ALA A 99 10.48 -3.21 12.06
CA ALA A 99 10.29 -3.44 10.63
C ALA A 99 11.52 -3.08 9.81
N LEU A 100 12.18 -1.96 10.12
CA LEU A 100 13.41 -1.52 9.47
C LEU A 100 14.53 -2.55 9.66
N ILE A 101 14.77 -2.94 10.91
CA ILE A 101 15.74 -3.98 11.25
C ILE A 101 15.40 -5.27 10.50
N GLY A 102 14.13 -5.65 10.48
CA GLY A 102 13.67 -6.82 9.75
C GLY A 102 14.01 -6.77 8.26
N PHE A 103 13.69 -5.69 7.55
CA PHE A 103 14.03 -5.55 6.14
C PHE A 103 15.53 -5.52 5.87
N LEU A 104 16.34 -4.91 6.75
CA LEU A 104 17.80 -4.89 6.63
C LEU A 104 18.41 -6.29 6.84
N LEU A 105 17.84 -7.08 7.77
CA LEU A 105 18.29 -8.44 8.05
C LEU A 105 17.94 -9.45 6.98
N VAL A 106 17.03 -9.14 6.04
CA VAL A 106 16.60 -10.06 4.98
C VAL A 106 17.78 -10.65 4.21
N ARG A 107 18.83 -9.87 3.98
CA ARG A 107 20.03 -10.28 3.26
C ARG A 107 20.84 -11.34 4.02
N ALA A 108 20.95 -11.24 5.35
CA ALA A 108 21.69 -12.17 6.19
C ALA A 108 20.82 -13.36 6.63
N TRP A 109 19.61 -13.09 7.11
CA TRP A 109 18.67 -14.06 7.66
C TRP A 109 17.27 -13.88 7.05
N SER A 110 17.13 -14.32 5.79
CA SER A 110 15.94 -14.06 4.96
C SER A 110 14.61 -14.36 5.67
N SER A 111 14.46 -15.53 6.32
CA SER A 111 13.19 -15.89 6.96
C SER A 111 12.89 -15.05 8.20
N VAL A 112 13.88 -14.86 9.07
CA VAL A 112 13.73 -14.07 10.30
C VAL A 112 13.50 -12.60 9.95
N GLY A 113 14.30 -12.05 9.03
CA GLY A 113 14.15 -10.66 8.58
C GLY A 113 12.75 -10.37 8.06
N TRP A 114 12.19 -11.23 7.22
CA TRP A 114 10.83 -11.06 6.69
C TRP A 114 9.73 -11.18 7.75
N ILE A 115 9.91 -12.05 8.76
CA ILE A 115 8.95 -12.17 9.88
C ILE A 115 8.97 -10.89 10.72
N LEU A 116 10.16 -10.41 11.10
CA LEU A 116 10.29 -9.17 11.88
C LEU A 116 9.72 -7.96 11.12
N ALA A 117 10.03 -7.85 9.82
CA ALA A 117 9.49 -6.81 8.97
C ALA A 117 7.96 -6.86 8.91
N ALA A 118 7.38 -8.05 8.69
CA ALA A 118 5.94 -8.24 8.62
C ALA A 118 5.27 -7.89 9.96
N VAL A 119 5.76 -8.42 11.08
CA VAL A 119 5.22 -8.12 12.41
C VAL A 119 5.27 -6.63 12.69
N GLY A 120 6.43 -5.99 12.48
CA GLY A 120 6.59 -4.56 12.73
C GLY A 120 5.59 -3.70 11.95
N VAL A 121 5.50 -3.88 10.62
CA VAL A 121 4.60 -3.06 9.78
C VAL A 121 3.13 -3.38 10.03
N LEU A 122 2.75 -4.66 10.14
CA LEU A 122 1.35 -5.05 10.30
C LEU A 122 0.80 -4.63 11.67
N VAL A 123 1.58 -4.80 12.74
CA VAL A 123 1.15 -4.35 14.07
C VAL A 123 1.11 -2.82 14.14
N ALA A 124 2.07 -2.11 13.51
CA ALA A 124 2.06 -0.65 13.46
C ALA A 124 0.81 -0.08 12.77
N VAL A 125 0.36 -0.66 11.65
CA VAL A 125 -0.86 -0.21 10.95
C VAL A 125 -2.13 -0.59 11.72
N LEU A 126 -2.14 -1.74 12.39
CA LEU A 126 -3.30 -2.24 13.13
C LEU A 126 -3.40 -1.70 14.57
N GLN A 127 -2.41 -0.94 15.05
CA GLN A 127 -2.44 -0.38 16.41
C GLN A 127 -3.76 0.33 16.76
N PRO A 128 -4.41 1.13 15.87
CA PRO A 128 -5.70 1.76 16.17
C PRO A 128 -6.84 0.77 16.40
N VAL A 129 -6.72 -0.48 15.99
CA VAL A 129 -7.73 -1.53 16.23
C VAL A 129 -7.84 -1.81 17.73
N TYR A 130 -6.74 -1.75 18.45
CA TYR A 130 -6.69 -2.03 19.88
C TYR A 130 -6.93 -0.79 20.75
N THR A 131 -6.50 0.38 20.26
CA THR A 131 -6.48 1.62 21.07
C THR A 131 -7.50 2.67 20.60
N GLY A 132 -8.03 2.52 19.38
CA GLY A 132 -8.84 3.53 18.71
C GLY A 132 -10.36 3.37 18.90
N ARG A 133 -11.07 4.44 18.54
CA ARG A 133 -12.54 4.43 18.35
C ARG A 133 -12.89 3.64 17.06
N LEU A 134 -14.17 3.29 16.89
CA LEU A 134 -14.64 2.49 15.75
C LEU A 134 -14.13 3.02 14.39
N ALA A 135 -14.23 4.32 14.15
CA ALA A 135 -13.72 4.93 12.91
C ALA A 135 -12.22 4.67 12.69
N GLY A 136 -11.40 4.76 13.74
CA GLY A 136 -9.96 4.46 13.68
C GLY A 136 -9.69 2.98 13.40
N LYS A 137 -10.48 2.08 13.98
CA LYS A 137 -10.39 0.63 13.74
C LYS A 137 -10.67 0.28 12.27
N VAL A 138 -11.78 0.80 11.74
CA VAL A 138 -12.19 0.59 10.35
C VAL A 138 -11.15 1.18 9.39
N ASN A 139 -10.64 2.38 9.67
CA ASN A 139 -9.62 3.02 8.85
C ASN A 139 -8.31 2.23 8.84
N ALA A 140 -7.86 1.68 9.98
CA ALA A 140 -6.65 0.85 10.03
C ALA A 140 -6.77 -0.40 9.14
N VAL A 141 -7.92 -1.08 9.16
CA VAL A 141 -8.21 -2.22 8.29
C VAL A 141 -8.28 -1.78 6.83
N HIS A 142 -8.88 -0.62 6.55
CA HIS A 142 -8.94 -0.05 5.20
C HIS A 142 -7.54 0.23 4.64
N ILE A 143 -6.66 0.86 5.41
CA ILE A 143 -5.28 1.14 5.02
C ILE A 143 -4.52 -0.17 4.78
N LEU A 144 -4.65 -1.15 5.69
CA LEU A 144 -4.01 -2.46 5.53
C LEU A 144 -4.46 -3.14 4.25
N ALA A 145 -5.76 -3.23 3.99
CA ALA A 145 -6.30 -3.90 2.81
C ALA A 145 -5.90 -3.17 1.51
N THR A 146 -5.96 -1.84 1.48
CA THR A 146 -5.55 -1.03 0.33
C THR A 146 -4.05 -1.18 0.05
N SER A 147 -3.22 -1.15 1.10
CA SER A 147 -1.76 -1.35 0.99
C SER A 147 -1.42 -2.78 0.56
N THR A 148 -2.19 -3.77 1.00
CA THR A 148 -2.03 -5.16 0.56
C THR A 148 -2.38 -5.30 -0.93
N TRP A 149 -3.45 -4.70 -1.40
CA TRP A 149 -3.85 -4.75 -2.81
C TRP A 149 -2.89 -3.94 -3.69
N LEU A 150 -2.97 -2.60 -3.62
CA LEU A 150 -2.22 -1.70 -4.52
C LEU A 150 -0.71 -1.71 -4.23
N GLY A 151 -0.31 -1.86 -2.96
CA GLY A 151 1.09 -1.96 -2.60
C GLY A 151 1.74 -3.24 -3.13
N THR A 152 1.05 -4.38 -3.04
CA THR A 152 1.56 -5.64 -3.61
C THR A 152 1.59 -5.57 -5.13
N LEU A 153 0.58 -4.94 -5.78
CA LEU A 153 0.58 -4.70 -7.22
C LEU A 153 1.77 -3.83 -7.65
N LEU A 154 2.10 -2.80 -6.88
CA LEU A 154 3.27 -1.94 -7.13
C LEU A 154 4.56 -2.74 -7.11
N VAL A 155 4.80 -3.52 -6.06
CA VAL A 155 6.02 -4.34 -5.93
C VAL A 155 6.06 -5.44 -6.99
N LEU A 156 4.92 -6.07 -7.29
CA LEU A 156 4.78 -7.05 -8.37
C LEU A 156 5.15 -6.44 -9.73
N THR A 157 4.66 -5.24 -10.03
CA THR A 157 4.93 -4.56 -11.30
C THR A 157 6.39 -4.14 -11.41
N LEU A 158 6.95 -3.53 -10.35
CA LEU A 158 8.32 -3.01 -10.37
C LEU A 158 9.40 -4.09 -10.32
N ILE A 159 9.17 -5.18 -9.59
CA ILE A 159 10.17 -6.23 -9.38
C ILE A 159 9.81 -7.48 -10.17
N GLY A 160 8.59 -7.99 -10.03
CA GLY A 160 8.15 -9.22 -10.66
C GLY A 160 8.08 -9.08 -12.18
N ILE A 161 7.08 -8.35 -12.69
CA ILE A 161 6.80 -8.24 -14.13
C ILE A 161 7.97 -7.59 -14.88
N ARG A 162 8.45 -6.44 -14.38
CA ARG A 162 9.59 -5.76 -15.00
C ARG A 162 10.88 -6.59 -14.95
N GLY A 163 11.08 -7.39 -13.90
CA GLY A 163 12.21 -8.31 -13.80
C GLY A 163 12.13 -9.40 -14.85
N VAL A 164 10.93 -9.97 -15.10
CA VAL A 164 10.69 -10.97 -16.14
C VAL A 164 10.90 -10.40 -17.54
N ILE A 165 10.35 -9.22 -17.83
CA ILE A 165 10.51 -8.55 -19.13
C ILE A 165 12.00 -8.29 -19.46
N LYS A 166 12.80 -7.94 -18.45
CA LYS A 166 14.23 -7.69 -18.60
C LYS A 166 15.11 -8.96 -18.58
N SER A 167 14.53 -10.12 -18.32
CA SER A 167 15.28 -11.38 -18.32
C SER A 167 15.64 -11.82 -19.74
N SER A 168 16.70 -12.62 -19.86
CA SER A 168 17.13 -13.22 -21.14
C SER A 168 16.31 -14.47 -21.51
N SER A 169 15.27 -14.80 -20.75
CA SER A 169 14.44 -16.00 -20.97
C SER A 169 13.66 -15.92 -22.30
N PRO A 170 13.36 -17.05 -22.95
CA PRO A 170 12.50 -17.11 -24.13
C PRO A 170 11.12 -16.48 -23.90
N GLY A 171 10.48 -15.93 -24.94
CA GLY A 171 9.18 -15.25 -24.85
C GLY A 171 8.09 -16.10 -24.21
N THR A 172 7.98 -17.36 -24.60
CA THR A 172 7.03 -18.33 -24.02
C THR A 172 7.20 -18.51 -22.51
N GLN A 173 8.46 -18.65 -22.05
CA GLN A 173 8.77 -18.82 -20.63
C GLN A 173 8.51 -17.53 -19.82
N ARG A 174 8.78 -16.34 -20.41
CA ARG A 174 8.41 -15.06 -19.79
C ARG A 174 6.90 -14.93 -19.61
N ALA A 175 6.12 -15.25 -20.65
CA ALA A 175 4.68 -15.21 -20.63
C ALA A 175 4.08 -16.17 -19.56
N GLU A 176 4.64 -17.37 -19.43
CA GLU A 176 4.25 -18.36 -18.44
C GLU A 176 4.54 -17.85 -17.01
N LEU A 177 5.74 -17.31 -16.75
CA LEU A 177 6.13 -16.79 -15.45
C LEU A 177 5.29 -15.57 -15.05
N VAL A 178 4.98 -14.66 -15.98
CA VAL A 178 4.08 -13.53 -15.71
C VAL A 178 2.66 -14.02 -15.42
N SER A 179 2.18 -15.01 -16.16
CA SER A 179 0.88 -15.64 -15.90
C SER A 179 0.78 -16.18 -14.48
N GLU A 180 1.82 -16.86 -14.02
CA GLU A 180 1.90 -17.43 -12.69
C GLU A 180 1.94 -16.36 -11.59
N LEU A 181 2.71 -15.30 -11.79
CA LEU A 181 2.77 -14.14 -10.90
C LEU A 181 1.39 -13.49 -10.75
N VAL A 182 0.69 -13.24 -11.85
CA VAL A 182 -0.65 -12.63 -11.86
C VAL A 182 -1.69 -13.56 -11.23
N ASN A 183 -1.63 -14.87 -11.53
CA ASN A 183 -2.53 -15.85 -10.92
C ASN A 183 -2.33 -15.99 -9.41
N SER A 184 -1.08 -15.85 -8.93
CA SER A 184 -0.77 -15.84 -7.50
C SER A 184 -1.26 -14.58 -6.80
N PHE A 185 -1.24 -13.43 -7.50
CA PHE A 185 -1.70 -12.13 -6.99
C PHE A 185 -3.24 -12.03 -6.95
N SER A 186 -3.94 -12.59 -7.95
CA SER A 186 -5.38 -12.38 -8.14
C SER A 186 -6.26 -12.67 -6.92
N PRO A 187 -6.11 -13.79 -6.18
CA PRO A 187 -6.93 -14.05 -4.99
C PRO A 187 -6.64 -13.07 -3.85
N LEU A 188 -5.37 -12.65 -3.70
CA LEU A 188 -4.98 -11.63 -2.71
C LEU A 188 -5.65 -10.29 -3.04
N ALA A 189 -5.60 -9.87 -4.31
CA ALA A 189 -6.21 -8.64 -4.79
C ALA A 189 -7.72 -8.62 -4.60
N LEU A 190 -8.41 -9.71 -4.97
CA LEU A 190 -9.87 -9.81 -4.84
C LEU A 190 -10.32 -9.74 -3.37
N THR A 191 -9.65 -10.47 -2.49
CA THR A 191 -9.96 -10.46 -1.05
C THR A 191 -9.70 -9.07 -0.47
N ALA A 192 -8.56 -8.47 -0.76
CA ALA A 192 -8.22 -7.15 -0.26
C ALA A 192 -9.16 -6.06 -0.81
N ALA A 193 -9.51 -6.09 -2.12
CA ALA A 193 -10.44 -5.15 -2.74
C ALA A 193 -11.85 -5.25 -2.11
N THR A 194 -12.32 -6.45 -1.79
CA THR A 194 -13.60 -6.64 -1.08
C THR A 194 -13.56 -5.98 0.30
N ILE A 195 -12.48 -6.18 1.06
CA ILE A 195 -12.30 -5.54 2.37
C ILE A 195 -12.23 -4.01 2.22
N VAL A 196 -11.53 -3.50 1.19
CA VAL A 196 -11.47 -2.06 0.90
C VAL A 196 -12.85 -1.49 0.61
N ALA A 197 -13.68 -2.19 -0.18
CA ALA A 197 -15.03 -1.74 -0.50
C ALA A 197 -15.91 -1.69 0.76
N LEU A 198 -15.91 -2.74 1.57
CA LEU A 198 -16.70 -2.80 2.81
C LEU A 198 -16.26 -1.73 3.83
N THR A 199 -14.96 -1.63 4.08
CA THR A 199 -14.41 -0.65 5.02
C THR A 199 -14.53 0.78 4.51
N GLY A 200 -14.38 1.01 3.20
CA GLY A 200 -14.58 2.31 2.57
C GLY A 200 -16.02 2.81 2.69
N LEU A 201 -17.00 1.93 2.45
CA LEU A 201 -18.43 2.24 2.63
C LEU A 201 -18.74 2.55 4.10
N THR A 202 -18.23 1.75 5.02
CA THR A 202 -18.40 1.98 6.46
C THR A 202 -17.77 3.31 6.89
N THR A 203 -16.57 3.63 6.41
CA THR A 203 -15.91 4.91 6.70
C THR A 203 -16.71 6.09 6.16
N ALA A 204 -17.21 6.00 4.93
CA ALA A 204 -18.07 7.03 4.36
C ALA A 204 -19.34 7.23 5.21
N TRP A 205 -20.00 6.16 5.61
CA TRP A 205 -21.16 6.20 6.49
C TRP A 205 -20.87 6.88 7.85
N LEU A 206 -19.75 6.54 8.49
CA LEU A 206 -19.38 7.10 9.79
C LEU A 206 -19.04 8.60 9.74
N HIS A 207 -18.60 9.12 8.60
CA HIS A 207 -18.19 10.52 8.45
C HIS A 207 -19.27 11.39 7.80
N LEU A 208 -20.19 10.81 7.01
CA LEU A 208 -21.26 11.51 6.32
C LEU A 208 -22.54 11.44 7.18
N LYS A 209 -22.79 12.49 7.95
CA LYS A 209 -24.03 12.56 8.77
C LYS A 209 -25.28 12.90 7.94
N ARG A 210 -25.12 13.60 6.80
CA ARG A 210 -26.19 14.01 5.88
C ARG A 210 -25.74 13.85 4.44
N TRP A 211 -26.58 13.34 3.58
CA TRP A 211 -26.31 13.20 2.15
C TRP A 211 -26.03 14.54 1.46
N SER A 212 -26.70 15.62 1.90
CA SER A 212 -26.49 16.97 1.37
C SER A 212 -25.04 17.45 1.56
N SER A 213 -24.36 16.98 2.60
CA SER A 213 -22.95 17.36 2.88
C SER A 213 -22.00 16.91 1.76
N LEU A 214 -22.39 15.95 0.92
CA LEU A 214 -21.60 15.54 -0.26
C LEU A 214 -21.38 16.68 -1.24
N TRP A 215 -22.36 17.55 -1.40
CA TRP A 215 -22.35 18.61 -2.41
C TRP A 215 -22.10 20.00 -1.83
N THR A 216 -22.29 20.17 -0.53
CA THR A 216 -22.22 21.48 0.13
C THR A 216 -20.92 21.72 0.90
N THR A 217 -20.08 20.69 1.07
CA THR A 217 -18.83 20.81 1.83
C THR A 217 -17.61 20.44 0.98
N GLY A 218 -16.47 21.08 1.25
CA GLY A 218 -15.20 20.72 0.59
C GLY A 218 -14.79 19.27 0.86
N TYR A 219 -15.09 18.74 2.05
CA TYR A 219 -14.90 17.32 2.38
C TYR A 219 -15.74 16.41 1.47
N GLY A 220 -17.03 16.73 1.31
CA GLY A 220 -17.95 15.95 0.47
C GLY A 220 -17.53 15.94 -1.00
N MET A 221 -17.21 17.10 -1.56
CA MET A 221 -16.73 17.21 -2.96
C MET A 221 -15.44 16.40 -3.18
N THR A 222 -14.49 16.49 -2.24
CA THR A 222 -13.23 15.70 -2.32
C THR A 222 -13.53 14.20 -2.21
N LEU A 223 -14.49 13.79 -1.38
CA LEU A 223 -14.94 12.40 -1.28
C LEU A 223 -15.57 11.91 -2.59
N VAL A 224 -16.39 12.73 -3.26
CA VAL A 224 -16.97 12.38 -4.57
C VAL A 224 -15.88 12.19 -5.61
N ILE A 225 -14.89 13.09 -5.69
CA ILE A 225 -13.75 12.93 -6.60
C ILE A 225 -13.00 11.62 -6.31
N LYS A 226 -12.74 11.33 -5.02
CA LYS A 226 -12.12 10.06 -4.62
C LYS A 226 -12.93 8.86 -5.10
N LEU A 227 -14.26 8.86 -4.91
CA LEU A 227 -15.12 7.75 -5.31
C LEU A 227 -15.12 7.56 -6.83
N CYS A 228 -15.15 8.63 -7.61
CA CYS A 228 -15.03 8.55 -9.08
C CYS A 228 -13.70 7.89 -9.50
N LEU A 229 -12.58 8.28 -8.89
CA LEU A 229 -11.27 7.67 -9.15
C LEU A 229 -11.25 6.19 -8.72
N VAL A 230 -11.84 5.84 -7.60
CA VAL A 230 -11.96 4.45 -7.13
C VAL A 230 -12.76 3.61 -8.12
N VAL A 231 -13.86 4.13 -8.67
CA VAL A 231 -14.64 3.44 -9.71
C VAL A 231 -13.76 3.16 -10.94
N VAL A 232 -12.93 4.11 -11.37
CA VAL A 232 -11.98 3.90 -12.48
C VAL A 232 -10.99 2.77 -12.15
N VAL A 233 -10.39 2.76 -10.96
CA VAL A 233 -9.47 1.69 -10.53
C VAL A 233 -10.16 0.33 -10.53
N VAL A 234 -11.39 0.25 -10.01
CA VAL A 234 -12.19 -0.99 -10.01
C VAL A 234 -12.51 -1.46 -11.43
N MET A 235 -12.86 -0.54 -12.33
CA MET A 235 -13.11 -0.87 -13.73
C MET A 235 -11.86 -1.39 -14.44
N LEU A 236 -10.70 -0.76 -14.19
CA LEU A 236 -9.42 -1.23 -14.73
C LEU A 236 -9.08 -2.63 -14.19
N GLY A 237 -9.22 -2.86 -12.89
CA GLY A 237 -9.02 -4.18 -12.28
C GLY A 237 -9.97 -5.25 -12.83
N ALA A 238 -11.25 -4.92 -13.00
CA ALA A 238 -12.25 -5.81 -13.60
C ALA A 238 -11.94 -6.11 -15.08
N TRP A 239 -11.48 -5.10 -15.83
CA TRP A 239 -11.00 -5.27 -17.21
C TRP A 239 -9.79 -6.21 -17.27
N ASN A 240 -8.81 -6.00 -16.39
CA ASN A 240 -7.65 -6.88 -16.27
C ASN A 240 -8.05 -8.32 -16.00
N TRP A 241 -8.98 -8.52 -15.08
CA TRP A 241 -9.46 -9.85 -14.72
C TRP A 241 -10.22 -10.55 -15.85
N ARG A 242 -11.05 -9.81 -16.60
CA ARG A 242 -11.92 -10.38 -17.66
C ARG A 242 -11.24 -10.50 -19.02
N ARG A 243 -10.34 -9.59 -19.38
CA ARG A 243 -9.75 -9.50 -20.72
C ARG A 243 -8.27 -9.81 -20.77
N VAL A 244 -7.50 -9.28 -19.83
CA VAL A 244 -6.03 -9.43 -19.86
C VAL A 244 -5.60 -10.77 -19.27
N ARG A 245 -6.23 -11.22 -18.19
CA ARG A 245 -5.92 -12.52 -17.57
C ARG A 245 -6.15 -13.73 -18.49
N PRO A 246 -7.23 -13.85 -19.27
CA PRO A 246 -7.41 -14.97 -20.20
C PRO A 246 -6.42 -14.98 -21.37
N SER A 247 -5.80 -13.83 -21.72
CA SER A 247 -4.78 -13.74 -22.78
C SER A 247 -3.37 -14.06 -22.28
N LEU A 248 -3.21 -14.42 -21.00
CA LEU A 248 -1.95 -14.85 -20.41
C LEU A 248 -1.43 -16.12 -21.08
N GLY A 249 -0.10 -16.16 -21.35
CA GLY A 249 0.55 -17.30 -22.00
C GLY A 249 0.81 -17.09 -23.49
N GLY A 250 0.25 -16.06 -24.12
CA GLY A 250 0.61 -15.65 -25.49
C GLY A 250 1.85 -14.76 -25.50
N GLU A 251 2.63 -14.80 -26.58
CA GLU A 251 3.78 -13.90 -26.78
C GLU A 251 3.35 -12.43 -26.74
N GLY A 252 4.08 -11.59 -25.98
CA GLY A 252 3.78 -10.17 -25.80
C GLY A 252 2.71 -9.87 -24.75
N SER A 253 2.15 -10.88 -24.07
CA SER A 253 1.18 -10.68 -23.00
C SER A 253 1.78 -9.96 -21.78
N GLU A 254 3.08 -10.12 -21.54
CA GLU A 254 3.81 -9.49 -20.44
C GLU A 254 3.81 -7.95 -20.53
N GLU A 255 3.95 -7.38 -21.73
CA GLU A 255 3.92 -5.93 -21.94
C GLU A 255 2.50 -5.36 -21.75
N THR A 256 1.49 -6.09 -22.23
CA THR A 256 0.09 -5.71 -22.07
C THR A 256 -0.28 -5.65 -20.57
N ILE A 257 0.14 -6.63 -19.79
CA ILE A 257 -0.09 -6.67 -18.35
C ILE A 257 0.66 -5.57 -17.65
N HIS A 258 1.94 -5.36 -17.98
CA HIS A 258 2.75 -4.29 -17.41
C HIS A 258 2.09 -2.92 -17.63
N ARG A 259 1.64 -2.65 -18.85
CA ARG A 259 0.94 -1.41 -19.21
C ARG A 259 -0.37 -1.26 -18.43
N SER A 260 -1.16 -2.32 -18.34
CA SER A 260 -2.45 -2.30 -17.63
C SER A 260 -2.27 -2.10 -16.12
N ALA A 261 -1.33 -2.82 -15.50
CA ALA A 261 -0.97 -2.63 -14.10
C ALA A 261 -0.43 -1.21 -13.82
N THR A 262 0.31 -0.63 -14.75
CA THR A 262 0.80 0.75 -14.63
C THR A 262 -0.37 1.76 -14.61
N TRP A 263 -1.38 1.59 -15.45
CA TRP A 263 -2.58 2.43 -15.41
C TRP A 263 -3.34 2.30 -14.09
N GLU A 264 -3.53 1.08 -13.60
CA GLU A 264 -4.19 0.82 -12.31
C GLU A 264 -3.42 1.51 -11.16
N LEU A 265 -2.10 1.43 -11.17
CA LEU A 265 -1.23 2.09 -10.19
C LEU A 265 -1.25 3.63 -10.32
N THR A 266 -1.33 4.17 -11.53
CA THR A 266 -1.42 5.62 -11.76
C THR A 266 -2.71 6.18 -11.15
N PHE A 267 -3.85 5.56 -11.45
CA PHE A 267 -5.12 5.97 -10.84
C PHE A 267 -5.17 5.69 -9.33
N GLY A 268 -4.56 4.59 -8.87
CA GLY A 268 -4.36 4.32 -7.44
C GLY A 268 -3.54 5.41 -6.75
N GLY A 269 -2.48 5.92 -7.39
CA GLY A 269 -1.70 7.06 -6.93
C GLY A 269 -2.51 8.35 -6.82
N LEU A 270 -3.37 8.63 -7.82
CA LEU A 270 -4.30 9.77 -7.76
C LEU A 270 -5.30 9.64 -6.60
N VAL A 271 -5.82 8.43 -6.35
CA VAL A 271 -6.67 8.15 -5.17
C VAL A 271 -5.92 8.46 -3.88
N LEU A 272 -4.62 8.13 -3.78
CA LEU A 272 -3.83 8.46 -2.59
C LEU A 272 -3.67 9.96 -2.38
N ILE A 273 -3.37 10.71 -3.45
CA ILE A 273 -3.24 12.18 -3.39
C ILE A 273 -4.55 12.80 -2.92
N VAL A 274 -5.67 12.42 -3.53
CA VAL A 274 -6.99 12.93 -3.13
C VAL A 274 -7.35 12.51 -1.70
N THR A 275 -6.96 11.29 -1.29
CA THR A 275 -7.19 10.81 0.08
C THR A 275 -6.37 11.61 1.09
N SER A 276 -5.12 11.98 0.79
CA SER A 276 -4.29 12.79 1.69
C SER A 276 -4.88 14.19 1.92
N VAL A 277 -5.46 14.77 0.88
CA VAL A 277 -6.22 16.03 1.00
C VAL A 277 -7.50 15.82 1.81
N LEU A 278 -8.27 14.77 1.50
CA LEU A 278 -9.53 14.48 2.20
C LEU A 278 -9.35 14.32 3.72
N VAL A 279 -8.29 13.63 4.14
CA VAL A 279 -8.00 13.41 5.58
C VAL A 279 -7.54 14.68 6.29
N SER A 280 -6.97 15.65 5.56
CA SER A 280 -6.58 16.96 6.11
C SER A 280 -7.73 17.98 6.20
N LEU A 281 -8.89 17.64 5.61
CA LEU A 281 -10.08 18.51 5.67
C LEU A 281 -10.91 18.20 6.94
N PRO A 282 -11.56 19.22 7.54
CA PRO A 282 -12.49 18.99 8.63
C PRO A 282 -13.70 18.17 8.15
N SER A 283 -14.02 17.10 8.88
CA SER A 283 -15.25 16.33 8.61
C SER A 283 -16.50 17.17 8.89
N PRO A 284 -17.58 17.04 8.09
CA PRO A 284 -18.83 17.75 8.32
C PRO A 284 -19.40 17.38 9.70
N LYS A 285 -19.80 18.44 10.45
CA LYS A 285 -20.39 18.31 11.79
C LYS A 285 -21.83 17.83 11.75
#